data_6fd98831dab9c44856ddf7375e88617d
#
_entry.id   6fd98831dab9c44856ddf7375e88617d
#
_cell.length_a   1.000
_cell.length_b   1.000
_cell.length_c   1.000
_cell.angle_alpha   90.00
_cell.angle_beta   90.00
_cell.angle_gamma   90.00
#
_symmetry.space_group_name_H-M   'P 1'
#
loop_
_entity.id
_entity.type
_entity.pdbx_description
1 polymer ?
#
loop_
_entity_poly.entity_id
_entity_poly.type
_entity_poly.pdbx_seq_one_letter_code
_entity_poly.pdbx_strand_id
1 'polypeptide(L)'
;MGSGEPRFAEASLSDYLQALEQTVARSERTQIRETLVEVTPREIQTVIEKAAKAKARYLAAVLDLAEVEALPEAKQIETLETARLRHEAMQTGVQALTTALRAGQVKIAGVMPETWPAGDPR
;
A
#
# COMPACT_ATOMS: atom_id res chain seq x y z
N MET A 1 24.79 -13.27 37.60
CA MET A 1 23.74 -13.12 36.97
C MET A 1 23.77 -12.32 35.80
N GLY A 2 23.62 -12.81 34.73
CA GLY A 2 23.64 -12.10 33.48
C GLY A 2 22.56 -11.02 33.45
N SER A 3 22.96 -9.81 33.63
CA SER A 3 22.00 -8.73 33.74
C SER A 3 21.28 -8.44 32.43
N GLY A 4 21.85 -8.81 31.33
CA GLY A 4 21.18 -8.53 30.04
C GLY A 4 20.02 -9.43 29.74
N GLU A 5 20.17 -10.71 30.01
CA GLU A 5 19.12 -11.65 29.71
C GLU A 5 17.93 -11.55 30.62
N PRO A 6 18.11 -11.36 31.91
CA PRO A 6 16.96 -11.18 32.78
C PRO A 6 16.09 -10.01 32.39
N ARG A 7 16.67 -9.02 31.74
CA ARG A 7 15.90 -7.88 31.29
C ARG A 7 14.84 -8.25 30.30
N PHE A 8 15.17 -9.12 29.33
CA PHE A 8 14.17 -9.58 28.37
C PHE A 8 13.15 -10.48 29.04
N ALA A 9 13.60 -11.32 29.97
CA ALA A 9 12.67 -12.19 30.66
C ALA A 9 11.70 -11.42 31.53
N GLU A 10 12.12 -10.26 32.02
CA GLU A 10 11.27 -9.42 32.85
C GLU A 10 10.38 -8.48 32.07
N ALA A 11 10.68 -8.27 30.78
CA ALA A 11 9.86 -7.40 29.97
C ALA A 11 8.50 -8.05 29.69
N SER A 12 7.45 -7.25 29.71
CA SER A 12 6.14 -7.76 29.37
C SER A 12 6.04 -8.07 27.88
N LEU A 13 5.13 -8.95 27.53
CA LEU A 13 4.87 -9.24 26.13
C LEU A 13 4.47 -7.97 25.39
N SER A 14 3.68 -7.13 26.03
CA SER A 14 3.24 -5.88 25.44
C SER A 14 4.42 -4.98 25.07
N ASP A 15 5.40 -4.88 25.97
CA ASP A 15 6.58 -4.06 25.70
C ASP A 15 7.40 -4.63 24.54
N TYR A 16 7.53 -5.94 24.50
CA TYR A 16 8.27 -6.59 23.43
C TYR A 16 7.58 -6.36 22.07
N LEU A 17 6.26 -6.53 22.03
CA LEU A 17 5.51 -6.31 20.80
C LEU A 17 5.61 -4.86 20.33
N GLN A 18 5.59 -3.92 21.27
CA GLN A 18 5.76 -2.53 20.92
C GLN A 18 7.13 -2.27 20.30
N ALA A 19 8.17 -2.88 20.88
CA ALA A 19 9.52 -2.76 20.33
C ALA A 19 9.61 -3.38 18.94
N LEU A 20 8.93 -4.50 18.71
CA LEU A 20 8.88 -5.13 17.40
C LEU A 20 8.20 -4.21 16.37
N GLU A 21 7.10 -3.60 16.75
CA GLU A 21 6.40 -2.68 15.85
C GLU A 21 7.29 -1.52 15.44
N GLN A 22 8.06 -0.99 16.38
CA GLN A 22 9.01 0.08 16.08
C GLN A 22 10.11 -0.40 15.14
N THR A 23 10.58 -1.62 15.33
CA THR A 23 11.60 -2.20 14.47
C THR A 23 11.07 -2.38 13.06
N VAL A 24 9.84 -2.88 12.92
CA VAL A 24 9.19 -3.05 11.62
C VAL A 24 9.10 -1.69 10.91
N ALA A 25 8.58 -0.69 11.61
CA ALA A 25 8.41 0.64 11.01
C ALA A 25 9.74 1.23 10.55
N ARG A 26 10.78 1.08 11.36
CA ARG A 26 12.10 1.58 11.03
C ARG A 26 12.70 0.86 9.84
N SER A 27 12.57 -0.46 9.82
CA SER A 27 13.09 -1.28 8.73
C SER A 27 12.38 -0.96 7.42
N GLU A 28 11.06 -0.80 7.46
CA GLU A 28 10.30 -0.43 6.29
C GLU A 28 10.73 0.93 5.75
N ARG A 29 10.88 1.90 6.64
CA ARG A 29 11.29 3.24 6.23
C ARG A 29 12.65 3.22 5.55
N THR A 30 13.60 2.46 6.10
CA THR A 30 14.93 2.37 5.54
C THR A 30 14.88 1.72 4.16
N GLN A 31 14.19 0.59 4.03
CA GLN A 31 14.11 -0.12 2.77
C GLN A 31 13.36 0.67 1.70
N ILE A 32 12.29 1.35 2.09
CA ILE A 32 11.54 2.18 1.16
C ILE A 32 12.40 3.32 0.64
N ARG A 33 13.14 3.99 1.52
CA ARG A 33 14.01 5.09 1.11
C ARG A 33 15.13 4.64 0.19
N GLU A 34 15.65 3.44 0.39
CA GLU A 34 16.70 2.91 -0.46
C GLU A 34 16.16 2.46 -1.82
N THR A 35 14.92 2.00 -1.84
CA THR A 35 14.28 1.50 -3.06
C THR A 35 13.65 2.63 -3.86
N LEU A 36 12.95 3.54 -3.17
CA LEU A 36 12.24 4.66 -3.79
C LEU A 36 13.03 5.93 -3.57
N VAL A 37 14.01 6.18 -4.41
CA VAL A 37 14.91 7.32 -4.23
C VAL A 37 14.16 8.62 -4.38
N GLU A 38 13.33 8.73 -5.39
CA GLU A 38 12.53 9.93 -5.61
C GLU A 38 11.21 9.57 -6.26
N VAL A 39 10.13 10.04 -5.68
CA VAL A 39 8.79 9.80 -6.20
C VAL A 39 8.20 11.15 -6.59
N THR A 40 7.61 11.23 -7.78
CA THR A 40 7.02 12.47 -8.28
C THR A 40 5.50 12.41 -8.20
N PRO A 41 4.83 13.56 -8.08
CA PRO A 41 3.36 13.58 -8.14
C PRO A 41 2.82 12.97 -9.41
N ARG A 42 3.55 13.11 -10.52
CA ARG A 42 3.12 12.55 -11.79
C ARG A 42 3.10 11.03 -11.77
N GLU A 43 4.09 10.42 -11.12
CA GLU A 43 4.10 8.97 -10.98
C GLU A 43 2.89 8.48 -10.19
N ILE A 44 2.57 9.17 -9.10
CA ILE A 44 1.41 8.84 -8.29
C ILE A 44 0.14 8.95 -9.10
N GLN A 45 -0.02 10.06 -9.82
CA GLN A 45 -1.20 10.27 -10.65
C GLN A 45 -1.34 9.19 -11.71
N THR A 46 -0.23 8.81 -12.35
CA THR A 46 -0.25 7.77 -13.38
C THR A 46 -0.71 6.43 -12.82
N VAL A 47 -0.25 6.08 -11.62
CA VAL A 47 -0.67 4.83 -10.99
C VAL A 47 -2.16 4.88 -10.65
N ILE A 48 -2.64 6.02 -10.13
CA ILE A 48 -4.06 6.18 -9.81
C ILE A 48 -4.91 6.05 -11.06
N GLU A 49 -4.48 6.64 -12.16
CA GLU A 49 -5.20 6.54 -13.43
C GLU A 49 -5.27 5.10 -13.93
N LYS A 50 -4.17 4.36 -13.78
CA LYS A 50 -4.16 2.94 -14.16
C LYS A 50 -5.07 2.12 -13.28
N ALA A 51 -5.11 2.42 -11.98
CA ALA A 51 -6.01 1.73 -11.07
C ALA A 51 -7.48 1.99 -11.44
N ALA A 52 -7.81 3.24 -11.78
CA ALA A 52 -9.15 3.60 -12.21
C ALA A 52 -9.53 2.87 -13.50
N LYS A 53 -8.60 2.78 -14.44
CA LYS A 53 -8.83 2.06 -15.69
C LYS A 53 -9.07 0.57 -15.44
N ALA A 54 -8.30 -0.03 -14.54
CA ALA A 54 -8.49 -1.44 -14.20
C ALA A 54 -9.86 -1.68 -13.58
N LYS A 55 -10.32 -0.77 -12.72
CA LYS A 55 -11.64 -0.87 -12.12
C LYS A 55 -12.73 -0.76 -13.19
N ALA A 56 -12.60 0.20 -14.09
CA ALA A 56 -13.58 0.38 -15.16
C ALA A 56 -13.68 -0.87 -16.05
N ARG A 57 -12.55 -1.48 -16.35
CA ARG A 57 -12.54 -2.69 -17.18
C ARG A 57 -13.16 -3.87 -16.46
N TYR A 58 -12.96 -3.97 -15.15
CA TYR A 58 -13.60 -5.03 -14.37
C TYR A 58 -15.12 -4.83 -14.38
N LEU A 59 -15.59 -3.61 -14.15
CA LEU A 59 -17.03 -3.33 -14.15
C LEU A 59 -17.63 -3.59 -15.52
N ALA A 60 -16.94 -3.24 -16.60
CA ALA A 60 -17.40 -3.53 -17.95
C ALA A 60 -17.51 -5.03 -18.18
N ALA A 61 -16.53 -5.80 -17.69
CA ALA A 61 -16.57 -7.25 -17.85
C ALA A 61 -17.75 -7.87 -17.11
N VAL A 62 -18.10 -7.32 -15.94
CA VAL A 62 -19.29 -7.77 -15.20
C VAL A 62 -20.54 -7.47 -16.00
N LEU A 63 -20.65 -6.26 -16.53
CA LEU A 63 -21.83 -5.83 -17.27
C LEU A 63 -22.00 -6.60 -18.59
N ASP A 64 -20.89 -7.01 -19.20
CA ASP A 64 -20.95 -7.80 -20.41
C ASP A 64 -21.66 -9.13 -20.19
N LEU A 65 -21.68 -9.64 -18.97
CA LEU A 65 -22.38 -10.87 -18.65
C LEU A 65 -23.90 -10.72 -18.73
N ALA A 66 -24.41 -9.49 -18.70
CA ALA A 66 -25.84 -9.26 -18.79
C ALA A 66 -26.40 -9.66 -20.16
N GLU A 67 -25.55 -9.69 -21.18
CA GLU A 67 -25.97 -10.07 -22.53
C GLU A 67 -25.99 -11.58 -22.73
N VAL A 68 -25.52 -12.34 -21.75
CA VAL A 68 -25.48 -13.79 -21.82
C VAL A 68 -26.78 -14.33 -21.25
N GLU A 69 -27.55 -15.11 -22.07
CA GLU A 69 -28.84 -15.62 -21.63
C GLU A 69 -28.69 -16.75 -20.63
N ALA A 70 -27.61 -17.52 -20.72
CA ALA A 70 -27.35 -18.61 -19.82
C ALA A 70 -26.27 -18.22 -18.83
N LEU A 71 -25.84 -19.18 -17.99
CA LEU A 71 -24.69 -18.94 -17.12
C LEU A 71 -23.44 -18.74 -17.97
N PRO A 72 -22.49 -17.91 -17.48
CA PRO A 72 -21.27 -17.66 -18.21
C PRO A 72 -20.48 -18.93 -18.46
N GLU A 73 -19.85 -19.00 -19.63
CA GLU A 73 -18.97 -20.10 -19.98
C GLU A 73 -17.61 -19.92 -19.31
N ALA A 74 -16.82 -21.00 -19.30
CA ALA A 74 -15.54 -21.00 -18.64
C ALA A 74 -14.63 -19.86 -19.13
N LYS A 75 -14.64 -19.59 -20.43
CA LYS A 75 -13.80 -18.53 -20.99
C LYS A 75 -14.25 -17.14 -20.51
N GLN A 76 -15.54 -16.94 -20.37
CA GLN A 76 -16.06 -15.67 -19.86
C GLN A 76 -15.69 -15.47 -18.39
N ILE A 77 -15.73 -16.55 -17.61
CA ILE A 77 -15.29 -16.50 -16.21
C ILE A 77 -13.81 -16.20 -16.13
N GLU A 78 -13.00 -16.78 -17.01
CA GLU A 78 -11.57 -16.50 -17.04
C GLU A 78 -11.30 -15.03 -17.34
N THR A 79 -12.01 -14.46 -18.30
CA THR A 79 -11.87 -13.04 -18.63
C THR A 79 -12.24 -12.16 -17.45
N LEU A 80 -13.35 -12.51 -16.79
CA LEU A 80 -13.82 -11.78 -15.61
C LEU A 80 -12.80 -11.86 -14.48
N GLU A 81 -12.27 -13.06 -14.21
CA GLU A 81 -11.27 -13.24 -13.16
C GLU A 81 -10.00 -12.47 -13.43
N THR A 82 -9.53 -12.44 -14.68
CA THR A 82 -8.34 -11.67 -15.04
C THR A 82 -8.56 -10.19 -14.75
N ALA A 83 -9.73 -9.67 -15.13
CA ALA A 83 -10.03 -8.26 -14.88
C ALA A 83 -10.16 -7.96 -13.38
N ARG A 84 -10.76 -8.90 -12.62
CA ARG A 84 -10.88 -8.76 -11.17
C ARG A 84 -9.51 -8.72 -10.49
N LEU A 85 -8.62 -9.63 -10.89
CA LEU A 85 -7.27 -9.68 -10.29
C LEU A 85 -6.49 -8.41 -10.56
N ARG A 86 -6.59 -7.86 -11.76
CA ARG A 86 -5.93 -6.60 -12.08
C ARG A 86 -6.46 -5.46 -11.23
N HIS A 87 -7.78 -5.38 -11.12
CA HIS A 87 -8.42 -4.36 -10.31
C HIS A 87 -7.98 -4.47 -8.84
N GLU A 88 -8.05 -5.67 -8.28
CA GLU A 88 -7.72 -5.86 -6.87
C GLU A 88 -6.24 -5.59 -6.58
N ALA A 89 -5.36 -6.04 -7.48
CA ALA A 89 -3.94 -5.79 -7.31
C ALA A 89 -3.62 -4.30 -7.33
N MET A 90 -4.22 -3.58 -8.29
CA MET A 90 -3.99 -2.14 -8.38
C MET A 90 -4.58 -1.40 -7.18
N GLN A 91 -5.76 -1.80 -6.74
CA GLN A 91 -6.40 -1.18 -5.58
C GLN A 91 -5.57 -1.38 -4.32
N THR A 92 -5.12 -2.62 -4.10
CA THR A 92 -4.28 -2.94 -2.95
C THR A 92 -2.98 -2.15 -3.00
N GLY A 93 -2.38 -2.03 -4.20
CA GLY A 93 -1.15 -1.26 -4.36
C GLY A 93 -1.32 0.21 -4.06
N VAL A 94 -2.41 0.82 -4.54
CA VAL A 94 -2.69 2.22 -4.24
C VAL A 94 -2.92 2.44 -2.75
N GLN A 95 -3.63 1.51 -2.10
CA GLN A 95 -3.86 1.60 -0.67
C GLN A 95 -2.55 1.51 0.12
N ALA A 96 -1.66 0.58 -0.29
CA ALA A 96 -0.37 0.44 0.35
C ALA A 96 0.47 1.71 0.20
N LEU A 97 0.45 2.31 -1.00
CA LEU A 97 1.17 3.54 -1.27
C LEU A 97 0.62 4.68 -0.43
N THR A 98 -0.70 4.82 -0.38
CA THR A 98 -1.34 5.87 0.40
C THR A 98 -1.01 5.73 1.89
N THR A 99 -1.02 4.50 2.39
CA THR A 99 -0.67 4.24 3.78
C THR A 99 0.77 4.62 4.07
N ALA A 100 1.69 4.27 3.16
CA ALA A 100 3.10 4.62 3.30
C ALA A 100 3.31 6.13 3.29
N LEU A 101 2.57 6.85 2.43
CA LEU A 101 2.64 8.31 2.38
C LEU A 101 2.17 8.94 3.69
N ARG A 102 1.06 8.46 4.24
CA ARG A 102 0.56 8.97 5.52
C ARG A 102 1.51 8.70 6.65
N ALA A 103 2.21 7.58 6.61
CA ALA A 103 3.19 7.23 7.63
C ALA A 103 4.52 7.96 7.47
N GLY A 104 4.66 8.78 6.43
CA GLY A 104 5.89 9.51 6.18
C GLY A 104 7.03 8.64 5.69
N GLN A 105 6.72 7.45 5.19
CA GLN A 105 7.74 6.52 4.69
C GLN A 105 8.20 6.85 3.28
N VAL A 106 7.38 7.59 2.53
CA VAL A 106 7.68 7.95 1.14
C VAL A 106 7.64 9.47 1.02
N LYS A 107 8.64 10.03 0.37
CA LYS A 107 8.69 11.46 0.09
C LYS A 107 8.32 11.71 -1.36
N ILE A 108 7.45 12.69 -1.56
CA ILE A 108 7.07 13.09 -2.91
C ILE A 108 7.76 14.42 -3.21
N ALA A 109 8.40 14.49 -4.36
CA ALA A 109 9.12 15.69 -4.78
C ALA A 109 8.17 16.88 -4.82
N GLY A 110 8.56 17.96 -4.16
CA GLY A 110 7.79 19.20 -4.16
C GLY A 110 6.62 19.25 -3.21
N VAL A 111 6.38 18.18 -2.44
CA VAL A 111 5.27 18.14 -1.50
C VAL A 111 5.82 18.16 -0.07
N MET A 112 5.31 19.09 0.72
CA MET A 112 5.75 19.24 2.11
C MET A 112 5.11 18.20 3.00
N PRO A 113 5.85 17.72 4.01
CA PRO A 113 5.26 16.78 4.97
C PRO A 113 4.09 17.40 5.72
N GLU A 114 3.05 16.63 5.91
CA GLU A 114 1.88 17.08 6.65
C GLU A 114 2.19 17.33 8.11
N THR A 115 3.18 16.60 8.65
CA THR A 115 3.58 16.71 10.04
C THR A 115 4.65 17.79 10.24
N TRP A 116 4.66 18.82 9.42
CA TRP A 116 5.60 19.91 9.57
C TRP A 116 5.42 20.56 10.94
N PRO A 117 6.50 20.70 11.72
CA PRO A 117 6.36 21.27 13.06
C PRO A 117 5.82 22.68 13.03
N ALA A 118 4.96 22.99 13.98
CA ALA A 118 4.38 24.32 14.08
C ALA A 118 5.48 25.34 14.37
N GLY A 119 5.44 26.44 13.64
CA GLY A 119 6.43 27.49 13.82
C GLY A 119 7.65 27.40 12.92
N ASP A 120 7.82 26.28 12.22
CA ASP A 120 8.93 26.18 11.29
C ASP A 120 8.65 27.00 10.04
N PRO A 121 9.65 27.71 9.54
CA PRO A 121 9.46 28.45 8.28
C PRO A 121 9.38 27.49 7.12
N ARG A 122 8.60 27.86 6.14
CA ARG A 122 8.40 27.00 4.96
C ARG A 122 8.76 27.70 3.67
#